data_b08c6eb33f37c1f1a1ac77ac83d2f4da
#
_entry.id   b08c6eb33f37c1f1a1ac77ac83d2f4da
#
_cell.length_a   1.000
_cell.length_b   1.000
_cell.length_c   1.000
_cell.angle_alpha   90.00
_cell.angle_beta   90.00
_cell.angle_gamma   90.00
#
_symmetry.space_group_name_H-M   'P 1'
#
loop_
_entity.id
_entity.type
_entity.pdbx_description
1 polymer ?
#
loop_
_entity_poly.entity_id
_entity_poly.type
_entity_poly.pdbx_seq_one_letter_code
_entity_poly.pdbx_strand_id
1 'polypeptide(L)'
;HGLSLELVQDFEHGIKIAAQITPEPTDDDLAFIRQMGVNYVVLWTGADKASAEYYASRRKLFHDAGLTVYGFGDFDVHNQDAIVLGLENRDAKIEEYKRHLRNLGKAGIPYTTYAHMANGIWSTDPEPARGGSRARAFNLERAKEGHWIQRRYTAPLTHGRVYTEEEIWDNFIYFIQQVAPVAEEAGVKIGIHPDDPPVSQLGG
;
A
#
# COMPACT_ATOMS: atom_id res chain seq x y z
N HIS A 1 5.91 31.58 -6.50
CA HIS A 1 4.64 31.39 -7.21
C HIS A 1 3.94 30.22 -6.58
N GLY A 2 2.82 30.52 -5.85
CA GLY A 2 2.07 29.52 -5.12
C GLY A 2 1.40 28.56 -6.07
N LEU A 3 1.59 27.26 -5.82
CA LEU A 3 0.68 26.23 -6.29
C LEU A 3 -0.63 26.45 -5.52
N SER A 4 -1.66 26.84 -6.23
CA SER A 4 -2.99 27.12 -5.69
C SER A 4 -3.55 25.84 -5.08
N LEU A 5 -4.07 25.98 -3.86
CA LEU A 5 -4.77 24.94 -3.08
C LEU A 5 -6.14 24.54 -3.67
N GLU A 6 -6.37 24.68 -4.98
CA GLU A 6 -7.62 24.32 -5.66
C GLU A 6 -7.73 22.85 -6.05
N LEU A 7 -7.10 21.91 -5.34
CA LEU A 7 -7.02 20.52 -5.78
C LEU A 7 -7.52 19.48 -4.76
N VAL A 8 -8.43 19.83 -3.86
CA VAL A 8 -9.31 18.80 -3.30
C VAL A 8 -10.36 18.52 -4.36
N GLN A 9 -10.13 17.53 -5.21
CA GLN A 9 -11.17 17.03 -6.08
C GLN A 9 -12.31 16.52 -5.19
N ASP A 10 -13.46 17.17 -5.23
CA ASP A 10 -14.69 16.62 -4.67
C ASP A 10 -15.04 15.35 -5.48
N PHE A 11 -14.66 14.21 -4.92
CA PHE A 11 -15.05 12.93 -5.50
C PHE A 11 -16.56 12.77 -5.26
N GLU A 12 -17.30 12.49 -6.33
CA GLU A 12 -18.70 12.13 -6.21
C GLU A 12 -18.91 11.07 -5.12
N HIS A 13 -19.94 11.19 -4.33
CA HIS A 13 -20.29 10.19 -3.31
C HIS A 13 -20.58 8.82 -3.93
N GLY A 14 -20.29 7.75 -3.18
CA GLY A 14 -20.56 6.37 -3.56
C GLY A 14 -19.32 5.53 -3.81
N ILE A 15 -19.54 4.24 -4.05
CA ILE A 15 -18.48 3.26 -4.32
C ILE A 15 -17.93 3.51 -5.72
N LYS A 16 -16.60 3.54 -5.84
CA LYS A 16 -15.87 3.65 -7.10
C LYS A 16 -15.07 2.39 -7.36
N ILE A 17 -15.00 1.99 -8.61
CA ILE A 17 -14.09 0.93 -9.06
C ILE A 17 -12.82 1.61 -9.54
N ALA A 18 -11.69 1.16 -9.02
CA ALA A 18 -10.36 1.60 -9.45
C ALA A 18 -9.55 0.42 -9.97
N ALA A 19 -8.79 0.63 -11.04
CA ALA A 19 -7.81 -0.34 -11.51
C ALA A 19 -6.44 -0.03 -10.93
N GLN A 20 -5.71 -1.09 -10.53
CA GLN A 20 -4.29 -0.96 -10.22
C GLN A 20 -3.50 -1.09 -11.52
N ILE A 21 -2.64 -0.12 -11.82
CA ILE A 21 -1.86 -0.05 -13.04
C ILE A 21 -0.44 0.48 -12.73
N THR A 22 0.50 0.22 -13.65
CA THR A 22 1.84 0.80 -13.57
C THR A 22 1.80 2.34 -13.64
N PRO A 23 2.67 3.05 -12.91
CA PRO A 23 2.79 4.50 -13.05
C PRO A 23 3.42 4.94 -14.39
N GLU A 24 3.99 4.00 -15.15
CA GLU A 24 4.56 4.21 -16.50
C GLU A 24 3.74 3.40 -17.53
N PRO A 25 2.47 3.78 -17.81
CA PRO A 25 1.61 3.04 -18.71
C PRO A 25 1.99 3.29 -20.17
N THR A 26 1.69 2.31 -21.02
CA THR A 26 1.63 2.51 -22.47
C THR A 26 0.28 3.13 -22.88
N ASP A 27 0.19 3.62 -24.10
CA ASP A 27 -1.07 4.12 -24.67
C ASP A 27 -2.14 3.01 -24.71
N ASP A 28 -1.73 1.77 -24.95
CA ASP A 28 -2.62 0.60 -24.97
C ASP A 28 -3.17 0.28 -23.58
N ASP A 29 -2.34 0.36 -22.53
CA ASP A 29 -2.80 0.20 -21.13
C ASP A 29 -3.86 1.25 -20.79
N LEU A 30 -3.64 2.51 -21.14
CA LEU A 30 -4.58 3.58 -20.90
C LEU A 30 -5.90 3.41 -21.69
N ALA A 31 -5.80 2.98 -22.95
CA ALA A 31 -6.95 2.67 -23.77
C ALA A 31 -7.77 1.52 -23.20
N PHE A 32 -7.11 0.45 -22.73
CA PHE A 32 -7.75 -0.72 -22.17
C PHE A 32 -8.53 -0.37 -20.88
N ILE A 33 -7.94 0.39 -19.96
CA ILE A 33 -8.64 0.82 -18.73
C ILE A 33 -9.90 1.63 -19.07
N ARG A 34 -9.83 2.55 -20.04
CA ARG A 34 -10.99 3.33 -20.46
C ARG A 34 -12.07 2.48 -21.13
N GLN A 35 -11.70 1.51 -21.95
CA GLN A 35 -12.64 0.57 -22.58
C GLN A 35 -13.42 -0.25 -21.55
N MET A 36 -12.83 -0.56 -20.40
CA MET A 36 -13.53 -1.21 -19.29
C MET A 36 -14.51 -0.29 -18.54
N GLY A 37 -14.58 0.99 -18.88
CA GLY A 37 -15.41 1.98 -18.17
C GLY A 37 -14.90 2.34 -16.78
N VAL A 38 -13.62 2.08 -16.49
CA VAL A 38 -12.97 2.43 -15.22
C VAL A 38 -12.36 3.81 -15.34
N ASN A 39 -12.72 4.71 -14.43
CA ASN A 39 -12.27 6.11 -14.42
C ASN A 39 -11.22 6.41 -13.36
N TYR A 40 -11.01 5.49 -12.41
CA TYR A 40 -10.07 5.68 -11.30
C TYR A 40 -8.95 4.66 -11.35
N VAL A 41 -7.75 5.11 -10.98
CA VAL A 41 -6.57 4.25 -10.91
C VAL A 41 -5.85 4.39 -9.57
N VAL A 42 -5.20 3.30 -9.15
CA VAL A 42 -4.25 3.28 -8.03
C VAL A 42 -2.89 2.86 -8.57
N LEU A 43 -1.87 3.61 -8.21
CA LEU A 43 -0.51 3.44 -8.70
C LEU A 43 0.42 3.01 -7.56
N TRP A 44 1.56 2.44 -7.90
CA TRP A 44 2.59 2.04 -6.94
C TRP A 44 3.98 2.39 -7.46
N THR A 45 4.86 2.81 -6.54
CA THR A 45 6.28 3.06 -6.85
C THR A 45 7.19 2.61 -5.70
N GLY A 46 8.49 2.70 -5.88
CA GLY A 46 9.47 2.58 -4.80
C GLY A 46 9.89 3.96 -4.26
N ALA A 47 10.60 3.95 -3.13
CA ALA A 47 11.04 5.15 -2.44
C ALA A 47 11.97 6.06 -3.28
N ASP A 48 12.65 5.49 -4.28
CA ASP A 48 13.51 6.21 -5.23
C ASP A 48 12.75 7.24 -6.06
N LYS A 49 11.44 7.02 -6.28
CA LYS A 49 10.55 7.90 -7.05
C LYS A 49 9.46 8.57 -6.20
N ALA A 50 9.43 8.35 -4.90
CA ALA A 50 8.36 8.80 -3.99
C ALA A 50 8.43 10.30 -3.66
N SER A 51 8.63 11.18 -4.66
CA SER A 51 8.63 12.64 -4.50
C SER A 51 7.28 13.27 -4.87
N ALA A 52 6.99 14.45 -4.32
CA ALA A 52 5.78 15.19 -4.65
C ALA A 52 5.71 15.54 -6.14
N GLU A 53 6.85 15.87 -6.74
CA GLU A 53 6.98 16.21 -8.17
C GLU A 53 6.66 15.00 -9.05
N TYR A 54 7.19 13.83 -8.68
CA TYR A 54 6.89 12.59 -9.40
C TYR A 54 5.40 12.25 -9.31
N TYR A 55 4.83 12.27 -8.11
CA TYR A 55 3.40 12.02 -7.92
C TYR A 55 2.52 12.98 -8.72
N ALA A 56 2.82 14.28 -8.70
CA ALA A 56 2.12 15.28 -9.48
C ALA A 56 2.25 15.04 -11.00
N SER A 57 3.44 14.65 -11.46
CA SER A 57 3.67 14.32 -12.88
C SER A 57 2.85 13.12 -13.34
N ARG A 58 2.75 12.07 -12.50
CA ARG A 58 1.93 10.89 -12.81
C ARG A 58 0.45 11.23 -12.77
N ARG A 59 0.00 11.97 -11.74
CA ARG A 59 -1.37 12.46 -11.69
C ARG A 59 -1.76 13.23 -12.96
N LYS A 60 -0.88 14.11 -13.44
CA LYS A 60 -1.11 14.86 -14.69
C LYS A 60 -1.21 13.94 -15.90
N LEU A 61 -0.30 12.97 -16.04
CA LEU A 61 -0.29 12.02 -17.16
C LEU A 61 -1.62 11.26 -17.27
N PHE A 62 -2.09 10.71 -16.16
CA PHE A 62 -3.36 9.98 -16.13
C PHE A 62 -4.57 10.90 -16.34
N HIS A 63 -4.54 12.10 -15.79
CA HIS A 63 -5.59 13.10 -16.00
C HIS A 63 -5.70 13.49 -17.49
N ASP A 64 -4.58 13.72 -18.16
CA ASP A 64 -4.55 14.05 -19.60
C ASP A 64 -5.11 12.89 -20.45
N ALA A 65 -5.02 11.66 -19.97
CA ALA A 65 -5.63 10.48 -20.56
C ALA A 65 -7.10 10.26 -20.15
N GLY A 66 -7.72 11.16 -19.36
CA GLY A 66 -9.10 11.05 -18.90
C GLY A 66 -9.31 10.10 -17.72
N LEU A 67 -8.25 9.82 -16.96
CA LEU A 67 -8.28 8.95 -15.77
C LEU A 67 -7.92 9.74 -14.51
N THR A 68 -8.49 9.35 -13.38
CA THR A 68 -8.23 9.99 -12.09
C THR A 68 -7.36 9.09 -11.22
N VAL A 69 -6.19 9.59 -10.80
CA VAL A 69 -5.37 8.90 -9.80
C VAL A 69 -6.01 9.10 -8.42
N TYR A 70 -6.65 8.06 -7.92
CA TYR A 70 -7.28 8.08 -6.60
C TYR A 70 -6.29 7.78 -5.48
N GLY A 71 -5.35 6.87 -5.70
CA GLY A 71 -4.38 6.50 -4.69
C GLY A 71 -2.99 6.22 -5.27
N PHE A 72 -1.98 6.36 -4.41
CA PHE A 72 -0.61 6.04 -4.76
C PHE A 72 0.08 5.36 -3.58
N GLY A 73 0.55 4.13 -3.77
CA GLY A 73 1.32 3.37 -2.80
C GLY A 73 2.83 3.49 -3.00
N ASP A 74 3.57 3.29 -1.93
CA ASP A 74 5.02 3.16 -1.96
C ASP A 74 5.40 1.81 -1.32
N PHE A 75 6.00 0.92 -2.12
CA PHE A 75 6.36 -0.43 -1.69
C PHE A 75 7.32 -0.46 -0.50
N ASP A 76 8.19 0.55 -0.38
CA ASP A 76 9.26 0.57 0.63
C ASP A 76 8.76 1.07 1.99
N VAL A 77 7.62 1.79 2.03
CA VAL A 77 7.05 2.29 3.28
C VAL A 77 5.71 1.65 3.66
N HIS A 78 5.08 0.94 2.73
CA HIS A 78 3.76 0.34 2.92
C HIS A 78 3.74 -0.71 4.04
N ASN A 79 4.76 -1.55 4.15
CA ASN A 79 4.87 -2.60 5.14
C ASN A 79 6.30 -2.72 5.66
N GLN A 80 6.53 -2.35 6.91
CA GLN A 80 7.85 -2.21 7.52
C GLN A 80 7.98 -3.05 8.77
N ASP A 81 8.84 -4.07 8.75
CA ASP A 81 9.11 -4.93 9.90
C ASP A 81 9.50 -4.14 11.15
N ALA A 82 10.29 -3.08 10.96
CA ALA A 82 10.74 -2.23 12.06
C ALA A 82 9.57 -1.57 12.81
N ILE A 83 8.51 -1.21 12.09
CA ILE A 83 7.30 -0.62 12.68
C ILE A 83 6.49 -1.71 13.37
N VAL A 84 6.23 -2.81 12.67
CA VAL A 84 5.36 -3.89 13.17
C VAL A 84 5.95 -4.56 14.40
N LEU A 85 7.27 -4.75 14.43
CA LEU A 85 7.97 -5.46 15.51
C LEU A 85 8.60 -4.53 16.55
N GLY A 86 8.46 -3.21 16.40
CA GLY A 86 9.02 -2.24 17.34
C GLY A 86 10.54 -2.24 17.41
N LEU A 87 11.24 -2.40 16.26
CA LEU A 87 12.69 -2.46 16.21
C LEU A 87 13.33 -1.07 16.43
N GLU A 88 14.63 -1.05 16.69
CA GLU A 88 15.39 0.17 17.03
C GLU A 88 15.20 1.33 16.01
N ASN A 89 15.10 1.00 14.72
CA ASN A 89 14.94 2.01 13.65
C ASN A 89 13.46 2.35 13.33
N ARG A 90 12.51 1.95 14.19
CA ARG A 90 11.07 2.16 13.99
C ARG A 90 10.72 3.61 13.68
N ASP A 91 11.25 4.55 14.47
CA ASP A 91 10.89 5.96 14.35
C ASP A 91 11.37 6.56 13.02
N ALA A 92 12.55 6.15 12.56
CA ALA A 92 13.03 6.54 11.24
C ALA A 92 12.10 6.05 10.12
N LYS A 93 11.59 4.83 10.25
CA LYS A 93 10.64 4.24 9.28
C LYS A 93 9.27 4.91 9.32
N ILE A 94 8.82 5.34 10.50
CA ILE A 94 7.60 6.15 10.64
C ILE A 94 7.79 7.51 9.95
N GLU A 95 8.94 8.17 10.09
CA GLU A 95 9.20 9.43 9.39
C GLU A 95 9.27 9.27 7.86
N GLU A 96 9.75 8.13 7.34
CA GLU A 96 9.66 7.81 5.91
C GLU A 96 8.20 7.76 5.44
N TYR A 97 7.32 7.08 6.19
CA TYR A 97 5.89 7.02 5.87
C TYR A 97 5.21 8.40 5.96
N LYS A 98 5.52 9.19 6.99
CA LYS A 98 5.02 10.57 7.11
C LYS A 98 5.46 11.46 5.94
N ARG A 99 6.69 11.29 5.45
CA ARG A 99 7.18 11.99 4.25
C ARG A 99 6.37 11.60 3.02
N HIS A 100 6.07 10.31 2.84
CA HIS A 100 5.20 9.83 1.78
C HIS A 100 3.83 10.51 1.84
N LEU A 101 3.17 10.57 3.00
CA LEU A 101 1.88 11.25 3.19
C LEU A 101 1.95 12.72 2.78
N ARG A 102 2.96 13.46 3.25
CA ARG A 102 3.14 14.88 2.90
C ARG A 102 3.34 15.08 1.39
N ASN A 103 4.08 14.19 0.74
CA ASN A 103 4.31 14.25 -0.70
C ASN A 103 3.02 13.95 -1.50
N LEU A 104 2.21 13.02 -1.05
CA LEU A 104 0.89 12.76 -1.65
C LEU A 104 -0.03 13.98 -1.52
N GLY A 105 -0.11 14.59 -0.32
CA GLY A 105 -0.91 15.80 -0.11
C GLY A 105 -0.47 16.95 -1.02
N LYS A 106 0.84 17.20 -1.13
CA LYS A 106 1.38 18.22 -2.07
C LYS A 106 1.03 17.93 -3.53
N ALA A 107 0.96 16.67 -3.92
CA ALA A 107 0.57 16.25 -5.26
C ALA A 107 -0.95 16.21 -5.48
N GLY A 108 -1.77 16.43 -4.45
CA GLY A 108 -3.21 16.36 -4.51
C GLY A 108 -3.75 14.95 -4.72
N ILE A 109 -3.07 13.92 -4.20
CA ILE A 109 -3.51 12.52 -4.23
C ILE A 109 -4.10 12.17 -2.87
N PRO A 110 -5.40 11.81 -2.82
CA PRO A 110 -6.17 11.78 -1.57
C PRO A 110 -6.07 10.46 -0.78
N TYR A 111 -5.37 9.44 -1.28
CA TYR A 111 -5.41 8.12 -0.67
C TYR A 111 -4.10 7.34 -0.80
N THR A 112 -3.76 6.62 0.25
CA THR A 112 -2.74 5.57 0.23
C THR A 112 -3.10 4.43 1.18
N THR A 113 -2.34 3.34 1.13
CA THR A 113 -2.51 2.21 2.04
C THR A 113 -1.25 1.98 2.86
N TYR A 114 -1.41 1.24 3.95
CA TYR A 114 -0.33 0.63 4.71
C TYR A 114 -0.73 -0.79 5.11
N ALA A 115 0.23 -1.62 5.44
CA ALA A 115 0.02 -2.92 6.05
C ALA A 115 0.77 -3.01 7.39
N HIS A 116 0.31 -3.89 8.25
CA HIS A 116 0.94 -4.17 9.53
C HIS A 116 1.25 -5.66 9.64
N MET A 117 1.98 -6.17 8.63
CA MET A 117 2.34 -7.58 8.45
C MET A 117 3.83 -7.80 8.65
N ALA A 118 4.23 -8.40 9.78
CA ALA A 118 5.65 -8.61 10.09
C ALA A 118 6.36 -9.59 9.15
N ASN A 119 5.63 -10.51 8.55
CA ASN A 119 6.16 -11.65 7.81
C ASN A 119 5.71 -11.69 6.33
N GLY A 120 5.31 -10.55 5.79
CA GLY A 120 4.90 -10.41 4.39
C GLY A 120 3.66 -11.22 4.02
N ILE A 121 3.52 -11.46 2.73
CA ILE A 121 2.39 -12.21 2.15
C ILE A 121 2.79 -13.68 1.99
N TRP A 122 1.95 -14.58 2.49
CA TRP A 122 2.16 -16.03 2.36
C TRP A 122 1.20 -16.65 1.38
N SER A 123 1.71 -17.53 0.54
CA SER A 123 0.90 -18.32 -0.39
C SER A 123 1.46 -19.74 -0.49
N THR A 124 0.59 -20.66 -0.86
CA THR A 124 0.92 -22.03 -1.24
C THR A 124 0.71 -22.22 -2.75
N ASP A 125 0.85 -23.44 -3.23
CA ASP A 125 0.60 -23.73 -4.65
C ASP A 125 -0.78 -23.25 -5.07
N PRO A 126 -0.92 -22.66 -6.28
CA PRO A 126 -2.20 -22.21 -6.79
C PRO A 126 -3.21 -23.36 -6.85
N GLU A 127 -4.45 -23.10 -6.49
CA GLU A 127 -5.55 -24.06 -6.49
C GLU A 127 -6.56 -23.79 -7.61
N PRO A 128 -7.30 -24.82 -8.07
CA PRO A 128 -8.35 -24.64 -9.06
C PRO A 128 -9.45 -23.70 -8.55
N ALA A 129 -9.88 -22.78 -9.40
CA ALA A 129 -10.95 -21.84 -9.12
C ALA A 129 -12.06 -21.95 -10.20
N ARG A 130 -13.11 -21.13 -10.05
CA ARG A 130 -14.25 -21.15 -10.96
C ARG A 130 -13.83 -20.94 -12.42
N GLY A 131 -14.48 -21.64 -13.34
CA GLY A 131 -14.24 -21.52 -14.77
C GLY A 131 -12.94 -22.18 -15.25
N GLY A 132 -12.33 -23.06 -14.45
CA GLY A 132 -11.08 -23.75 -14.80
C GLY A 132 -9.84 -22.89 -14.60
N SER A 133 -9.96 -21.68 -14.03
CA SER A 133 -8.82 -20.85 -13.68
C SER A 133 -8.05 -21.41 -12.49
N ARG A 134 -6.82 -20.93 -12.30
CA ARG A 134 -6.04 -21.18 -11.08
C ARG A 134 -5.89 -19.88 -10.32
N ALA A 135 -6.13 -19.92 -9.01
CA ALA A 135 -5.99 -18.75 -8.14
C ALA A 135 -4.88 -18.97 -7.11
N ARG A 136 -4.28 -17.87 -6.65
CA ARG A 136 -3.41 -17.89 -5.48
C ARG A 136 -4.19 -18.48 -4.30
N ALA A 137 -3.57 -19.38 -3.56
CA ALA A 137 -4.17 -20.07 -2.44
C ALA A 137 -3.27 -20.04 -1.21
N PHE A 138 -3.85 -20.27 -0.05
CA PHE A 138 -3.14 -20.42 1.19
C PHE A 138 -3.65 -21.64 1.96
N ASN A 139 -2.73 -22.50 2.37
CA ASN A 139 -2.99 -23.62 3.25
C ASN A 139 -1.95 -23.60 4.38
N LEU A 140 -2.40 -23.43 5.63
CA LEU A 140 -1.53 -23.24 6.79
C LEU A 140 -0.53 -24.38 7.00
N GLU A 141 -0.93 -25.62 6.76
CA GLU A 141 -0.07 -26.81 6.94
C GLU A 141 1.08 -26.88 5.91
N ARG A 142 0.88 -26.25 4.76
CA ARG A 142 1.86 -26.21 3.66
C ARG A 142 2.61 -24.89 3.55
N ALA A 143 2.26 -23.90 4.38
CA ALA A 143 2.83 -22.56 4.35
C ALA A 143 4.25 -22.57 4.94
N LYS A 144 5.26 -22.48 4.10
CA LYS A 144 6.66 -22.53 4.49
C LYS A 144 7.34 -21.17 4.51
N GLU A 145 6.86 -20.23 3.70
CA GLU A 145 7.50 -18.94 3.52
C GLU A 145 6.52 -17.84 3.11
N GLY A 146 6.86 -16.60 3.49
CA GLY A 146 6.20 -15.39 3.06
C GLY A 146 7.17 -14.48 2.29
N HIS A 147 6.62 -13.52 1.54
CA HIS A 147 7.39 -12.61 0.72
C HIS A 147 6.83 -11.19 0.82
N TRP A 148 7.72 -10.21 0.84
CA TRP A 148 7.38 -8.81 0.62
C TRP A 148 8.49 -8.14 -0.21
N ILE A 149 8.20 -7.80 -1.44
CA ILE A 149 9.17 -7.29 -2.43
C ILE A 149 10.35 -8.26 -2.57
N GLN A 150 11.54 -7.88 -2.12
CA GLN A 150 12.76 -8.70 -2.14
C GLN A 150 13.03 -9.43 -0.81
N ARG A 151 12.18 -9.22 0.20
CA ARG A 151 12.32 -9.87 1.52
C ARG A 151 11.62 -11.21 1.52
N ARG A 152 12.22 -12.18 2.17
CA ARG A 152 11.70 -13.55 2.31
C ARG A 152 11.69 -13.93 3.79
N TYR A 153 10.59 -14.49 4.23
CA TYR A 153 10.33 -14.90 5.59
C TYR A 153 10.05 -16.39 5.62
N THR A 154 10.68 -17.15 6.51
CA THR A 154 10.58 -18.61 6.56
C THR A 154 10.08 -19.10 7.92
N ALA A 155 9.18 -20.08 7.90
CA ALA A 155 8.75 -20.79 9.10
C ALA A 155 9.92 -21.57 9.75
N PRO A 156 9.87 -21.92 11.05
CA PRO A 156 8.75 -21.63 11.98
C PRO A 156 8.77 -20.23 12.57
N LEU A 157 9.92 -19.56 12.64
CA LEU A 157 10.10 -18.23 13.22
C LEU A 157 10.74 -17.29 12.22
N THR A 158 9.99 -16.34 11.71
CA THR A 158 10.49 -15.40 10.70
C THR A 158 11.47 -14.37 11.25
N HIS A 159 11.36 -14.04 12.55
CA HIS A 159 12.15 -13.02 13.23
C HIS A 159 12.83 -13.53 14.52
N GLY A 160 13.10 -14.82 14.59
CA GLY A 160 13.89 -15.45 15.66
C GLY A 160 13.18 -15.63 17.01
N ARG A 161 11.98 -15.08 17.20
CA ARG A 161 11.15 -15.27 18.39
C ARG A 161 9.65 -15.20 18.09
N VAL A 162 8.85 -15.56 19.06
CA VAL A 162 7.40 -15.31 19.05
C VAL A 162 7.14 -13.89 19.57
N TYR A 163 6.22 -13.21 18.96
CA TYR A 163 5.67 -11.93 19.39
C TYR A 163 4.26 -12.14 19.94
N THR A 164 3.92 -11.45 21.02
CA THR A 164 2.57 -11.53 21.57
C THR A 164 1.60 -10.64 20.81
N GLU A 165 0.32 -10.93 20.91
CA GLU A 165 -0.74 -10.08 20.36
C GLU A 165 -0.64 -8.64 20.91
N GLU A 166 -0.39 -8.50 22.23
CA GLU A 166 -0.25 -7.20 22.88
C GLU A 166 0.92 -6.38 22.30
N GLU A 167 2.09 -7.02 22.11
CA GLU A 167 3.25 -6.34 21.48
C GLU A 167 2.91 -5.81 20.08
N ILE A 168 2.23 -6.60 19.27
CA ILE A 168 1.85 -6.20 17.90
C ILE A 168 0.82 -5.06 17.93
N TRP A 169 -0.17 -5.12 18.84
CA TRP A 169 -1.14 -4.06 19.04
C TRP A 169 -0.51 -2.75 19.53
N ASP A 170 0.40 -2.81 20.51
CA ASP A 170 1.11 -1.63 21.01
C ASP A 170 1.94 -0.97 19.91
N ASN A 171 2.62 -1.75 19.06
CA ASN A 171 3.37 -1.23 17.94
C ASN A 171 2.44 -0.60 16.87
N PHE A 172 1.27 -1.19 16.63
CA PHE A 172 0.26 -0.60 15.74
C PHE A 172 -0.26 0.73 16.29
N ILE A 173 -0.64 0.77 17.56
CA ILE A 173 -1.13 1.98 18.22
C ILE A 173 -0.06 3.08 18.17
N TYR A 174 1.18 2.74 18.47
CA TYR A 174 2.31 3.68 18.39
C TYR A 174 2.46 4.27 16.98
N PHE A 175 2.38 3.45 15.94
CA PHE A 175 2.44 3.87 14.56
C PHE A 175 1.28 4.80 14.19
N ILE A 176 0.05 4.34 14.43
CA ILE A 176 -1.14 5.07 13.96
C ILE A 176 -1.29 6.43 14.65
N GLN A 177 -0.96 6.54 15.94
CA GLN A 177 -0.98 7.80 16.66
C GLN A 177 -0.03 8.84 16.09
N GLN A 178 1.05 8.41 15.45
CA GLN A 178 2.01 9.32 14.85
C GLN A 178 1.67 9.69 13.40
N VAL A 179 1.07 8.79 12.64
CA VAL A 179 0.83 9.02 11.21
C VAL A 179 -0.55 9.60 10.91
N ALA A 180 -1.57 9.28 11.71
CA ALA A 180 -2.93 9.77 11.47
C ALA A 180 -3.02 11.32 11.48
N PRO A 181 -2.41 12.06 12.42
CA PRO A 181 -2.43 13.51 12.37
C PRO A 181 -1.75 14.08 11.11
N VAL A 182 -0.68 13.45 10.65
CA VAL A 182 0.03 13.88 9.43
C VAL A 182 -0.81 13.60 8.18
N ALA A 183 -1.52 12.47 8.16
CA ALA A 183 -2.45 12.15 7.08
C ALA A 183 -3.60 13.16 7.01
N GLU A 184 -4.18 13.52 8.16
CA GLU A 184 -5.23 14.54 8.27
C GLU A 184 -4.73 15.91 7.79
N GLU A 185 -3.58 16.38 8.27
CA GLU A 185 -2.95 17.64 7.83
C GLU A 185 -2.68 17.66 6.32
N ALA A 186 -2.24 16.53 5.77
CA ALA A 186 -1.96 16.39 4.34
C ALA A 186 -3.24 16.21 3.48
N GLY A 187 -4.41 16.02 4.08
CA GLY A 187 -5.65 15.71 3.37
C GLY A 187 -5.64 14.33 2.70
N VAL A 188 -4.87 13.38 3.24
CA VAL A 188 -4.68 12.04 2.69
C VAL A 188 -5.38 11.01 3.57
N LYS A 189 -6.29 10.23 3.01
CA LYS A 189 -6.90 9.08 3.68
C LYS A 189 -5.92 7.91 3.65
N ILE A 190 -5.79 7.22 4.78
CA ILE A 190 -4.97 6.02 4.90
C ILE A 190 -5.86 4.81 5.15
N GLY A 191 -5.64 3.72 4.41
CA GLY A 191 -6.34 2.46 4.58
C GLY A 191 -5.40 1.36 5.01
N ILE A 192 -5.83 0.50 5.93
CA ILE A 192 -5.05 -0.69 6.27
C ILE A 192 -5.31 -1.79 5.23
N HIS A 193 -4.24 -2.40 4.73
CA HIS A 193 -4.32 -3.66 4.01
C HIS A 193 -4.46 -4.77 5.07
N PRO A 194 -5.52 -5.58 5.04
CA PRO A 194 -5.65 -6.68 5.98
C PRO A 194 -4.53 -7.71 5.82
N ASP A 195 -4.30 -8.50 6.87
CA ASP A 195 -3.30 -9.57 6.83
C ASP A 195 -3.56 -10.54 5.69
N ASP A 196 -2.50 -10.94 5.01
CA ASP A 196 -2.57 -11.89 3.91
C ASP A 196 -1.53 -13.00 4.13
N PRO A 197 -1.95 -14.12 4.69
CA PRO A 197 -3.32 -14.57 4.96
C PRO A 197 -3.90 -14.04 6.31
N PRO A 198 -5.24 -14.02 6.47
CA PRO A 198 -5.90 -13.55 7.69
C PRO A 198 -5.93 -14.66 8.77
N VAL A 199 -4.77 -14.99 9.28
CA VAL A 199 -4.60 -15.98 10.37
C VAL A 199 -4.04 -15.29 11.62
N SER A 200 -4.45 -15.76 12.78
CA SER A 200 -4.09 -15.13 14.07
C SER A 200 -2.60 -15.29 14.44
N GLN A 201 -1.93 -16.30 13.90
CA GLN A 201 -0.51 -16.53 14.15
C GLN A 201 0.14 -17.21 12.94
N LEU A 202 1.29 -16.70 12.53
CA LEU A 202 2.07 -17.25 11.42
C LEU A 202 3.54 -16.78 11.53
N GLY A 203 4.46 -17.73 11.54
CA GLY A 203 5.88 -17.42 11.59
C GLY A 203 6.37 -16.78 12.90
N GLY A 204 5.59 -16.92 13.97
CA GLY A 204 5.91 -16.35 15.28
C GLY A 204 5.28 -14.99 15.53
#